data_c911fc961e61aecbf156cd55a696dcd7
#
_entry.id   c911fc961e61aecbf156cd55a696dcd7
#
_cell.length_a   1.000
_cell.length_b   1.000
_cell.length_c   1.000
_cell.angle_alpha   90.00
_cell.angle_beta   90.00
_cell.angle_gamma   90.00
#
_symmetry.space_group_name_H-M   'P 1'
#
loop_
_entity.id
_entity.type
_entity.pdbx_description
1 polymer ?
#
loop_
_entity_poly.entity_id
_entity_poly.type
_entity_poly.pdbx_seq_one_letter_code
_entity_poly.pdbx_strand_id
1 'polypeptide(L)'
;GAKAAIIPEIATEVDQLGELIKNGFRKSKNSSIVLVAESPSTGGAIHLAERVKNEFPQYDVRVSILGHLQRGGSPSAHDRILASRMGAAAIDALIEGQRNVMIGIQNDQIVYVPFSKAIKNDKPINRELLNTLRILSI
;
A
#
# COMPACT_ATOMS: atom_id res chain seq x y z
N GLY A 1 16.00 -3.96 -4.19
CA GLY A 1 14.64 -3.63 -3.83
C GLY A 1 13.70 -3.66 -5.02
N ALA A 2 12.42 -3.31 -4.81
CA ALA A 2 11.49 -3.17 -5.92
C ALA A 2 11.90 -2.03 -6.86
N LYS A 3 11.69 -2.22 -8.16
CA LYS A 3 12.03 -1.23 -9.18
C LYS A 3 10.96 -0.15 -9.31
N ALA A 4 9.70 -0.53 -9.13
CA ALA A 4 8.56 0.37 -9.20
C ALA A 4 7.45 -0.09 -8.26
N ALA A 5 6.59 0.87 -7.87
CA ALA A 5 5.32 0.63 -7.20
C ALA A 5 4.22 1.31 -8.01
N ILE A 6 3.22 0.52 -8.39
CA ILE A 6 2.03 0.98 -9.12
C ILE A 6 0.90 1.06 -8.11
N ILE A 7 0.38 2.26 -7.93
CA ILE A 7 -0.66 2.56 -6.95
C ILE A 7 -1.78 3.38 -7.62
N PRO A 8 -3.04 3.21 -7.20
CA PRO A 8 -4.19 3.84 -7.86
C PRO A 8 -4.19 5.36 -7.78
N GLU A 9 -3.53 5.93 -6.76
CA GLU A 9 -3.46 7.38 -6.54
C GLU A 9 -2.52 8.10 -7.52
N ILE A 10 -1.71 7.35 -8.26
CA ILE A 10 -0.84 7.88 -9.31
C ILE A 10 -1.23 7.22 -10.62
N ALA A 11 -1.76 8.00 -11.53
CA ALA A 11 -2.00 7.52 -12.89
C ALA A 11 -0.65 7.12 -13.51
N THR A 12 -0.36 5.83 -13.49
CA THR A 12 0.80 5.28 -14.20
C THR A 12 0.27 4.82 -15.55
N GLU A 13 0.56 5.56 -16.59
CA GLU A 13 0.28 5.11 -17.96
C GLU A 13 1.14 3.88 -18.24
N VAL A 14 0.58 2.91 -18.96
CA VAL A 14 1.27 1.64 -19.25
C VAL A 14 2.54 1.87 -20.08
N ASP A 15 2.54 2.93 -20.89
CA ASP A 15 3.73 3.36 -21.62
C ASP A 15 4.89 3.73 -20.70
N GLN A 16 4.61 4.34 -19.54
CA GLN A 16 5.60 4.61 -18.50
C GLN A 16 6.12 3.32 -17.86
N LEU A 17 5.28 2.30 -17.73
CA LEU A 17 5.72 0.98 -17.27
C LEU A 17 6.67 0.33 -18.28
N GLY A 18 6.35 0.42 -19.57
CA GLY A 18 7.24 -0.04 -20.65
C GLY A 18 8.61 0.64 -20.61
N GLU A 19 8.65 1.95 -20.39
CA GLU A 19 9.90 2.68 -20.20
C GLU A 19 10.62 2.30 -18.92
N LEU A 20 9.91 2.13 -17.81
CA LEU A 20 10.48 1.66 -16.53
C LEU A 20 11.07 0.25 -16.67
N ILE A 21 10.44 -0.62 -17.41
CA ILE A 21 10.95 -1.96 -17.71
C ILE A 21 12.18 -1.86 -18.63
N LYS A 22 12.10 -1.14 -19.75
CA LYS A 22 13.21 -0.96 -20.70
C LYS A 22 14.42 -0.30 -20.04
N ASN A 23 14.21 0.78 -19.28
CA ASN A 23 15.27 1.50 -18.59
C ASN A 23 15.78 0.76 -17.33
N GLY A 24 15.02 -0.22 -16.85
CA GLY A 24 15.33 -1.01 -15.66
C GLY A 24 16.37 -2.09 -15.88
N PHE A 25 16.55 -2.53 -17.12
CA PHE A 25 17.56 -3.52 -17.48
C PHE A 25 18.90 -2.82 -17.72
N ARG A 26 19.53 -2.30 -16.67
CA ARG A 26 20.96 -2.03 -16.73
C ARG A 26 21.70 -3.35 -16.99
N LYS A 27 22.80 -3.31 -17.74
CA LYS A 27 23.62 -4.46 -18.19
C LYS A 27 24.02 -5.49 -17.13
N SER A 28 23.69 -5.27 -15.85
CA SER A 28 24.06 -6.14 -14.72
C SER A 28 22.90 -6.77 -13.94
N LYS A 29 21.62 -6.39 -14.20
CA LYS A 29 20.48 -6.95 -13.46
C LYS A 29 19.56 -7.74 -14.39
N ASN A 30 19.48 -9.05 -14.18
CA ASN A 30 18.67 -9.97 -14.97
C ASN A 30 17.21 -10.11 -14.46
N SER A 31 16.82 -9.38 -13.41
CA SER A 31 15.48 -9.46 -12.84
C SER A 31 15.01 -8.12 -12.26
N SER A 32 13.72 -7.88 -12.31
CA SER A 32 13.06 -6.70 -11.75
C SER A 32 11.82 -7.10 -10.96
N ILE A 33 11.60 -6.46 -9.82
CA ILE A 33 10.40 -6.63 -9.01
C ILE A 33 9.57 -5.36 -9.12
N VAL A 34 8.29 -5.53 -9.48
CA VAL A 34 7.30 -4.46 -9.52
C VAL A 34 6.22 -4.77 -8.49
N LEU A 35 5.92 -3.84 -7.61
CA LEU A 35 4.82 -3.93 -6.66
C LEU A 35 3.58 -3.31 -7.30
N VAL A 36 2.46 -4.04 -7.24
CA VAL A 36 1.18 -3.57 -7.80
C VAL A 36 0.15 -3.57 -6.70
N ALA A 37 -0.40 -2.41 -6.39
CA ALA A 37 -1.54 -2.33 -5.49
C ALA A 37 -2.80 -2.89 -6.17
N GLU A 38 -3.58 -3.65 -5.42
CA GLU A 38 -4.87 -4.13 -5.90
C GLU A 38 -5.84 -2.95 -6.05
N SER A 39 -6.30 -2.73 -7.27
CA SER A 39 -7.21 -1.65 -7.59
C SER A 39 -8.07 -2.00 -8.80
N PRO A 40 -9.36 -1.61 -8.81
CA PRO A 40 -10.21 -1.76 -9.99
C PRO A 40 -9.67 -1.06 -11.24
N SER A 41 -8.98 0.06 -11.08
CA SER A 41 -8.43 0.84 -12.20
C SER A 41 -7.24 0.18 -12.89
N THR A 42 -6.47 -0.63 -12.17
CA THR A 42 -5.29 -1.32 -12.71
C THR A 42 -5.60 -2.73 -13.21
N GLY A 43 -6.75 -3.30 -12.87
CA GLY A 43 -7.08 -4.70 -13.12
C GLY A 43 -6.23 -5.70 -12.33
N GLY A 44 -5.40 -5.19 -11.41
CA GLY A 44 -4.52 -5.98 -10.56
C GLY A 44 -3.27 -6.53 -11.27
N ALA A 45 -2.48 -7.28 -10.51
CA ALA A 45 -1.18 -7.76 -10.98
C ALA A 45 -1.28 -8.78 -12.13
N ILE A 46 -2.34 -9.59 -12.19
CA ILE A 46 -2.54 -10.58 -13.28
C ILE A 46 -2.73 -9.87 -14.60
N HIS A 47 -3.69 -8.93 -14.67
CA HIS A 47 -3.98 -8.19 -15.89
C HIS A 47 -2.76 -7.39 -16.38
N LEU A 48 -2.03 -6.77 -15.46
CA LEU A 48 -0.80 -6.06 -15.79
C LEU A 48 0.28 -7.00 -16.35
N ALA A 49 0.42 -8.19 -15.76
CA ALA A 49 1.38 -9.19 -16.24
C ALA A 49 1.05 -9.70 -17.64
N GLU A 50 -0.24 -9.91 -17.95
CA GLU A 50 -0.70 -10.28 -19.30
C GLU A 50 -0.36 -9.19 -20.32
N ARG A 51 -0.59 -7.94 -19.98
CA ARG A 51 -0.20 -6.81 -20.84
C ARG A 51 1.30 -6.76 -21.08
N VAL A 52 2.11 -6.90 -20.02
CA VAL A 52 3.58 -6.91 -20.16
C VAL A 52 4.05 -8.09 -21.01
N LYS A 53 3.46 -9.27 -20.87
CA LYS A 53 3.79 -10.43 -21.72
C LYS A 53 3.46 -10.18 -23.20
N ASN A 54 2.35 -9.53 -23.49
CA ASN A 54 1.92 -9.24 -24.84
C ASN A 54 2.80 -8.17 -25.51
N GLU A 55 3.15 -7.11 -24.77
CA GLU A 55 3.94 -5.99 -25.26
C GLU A 55 5.44 -6.31 -25.29
N PHE A 56 5.93 -7.16 -24.38
CA PHE A 56 7.33 -7.50 -24.18
C PHE A 56 7.54 -9.01 -24.04
N PRO A 57 7.32 -9.81 -25.09
CA PRO A 57 7.36 -11.28 -25.05
C PRO A 57 8.73 -11.85 -24.67
N GLN A 58 9.79 -11.03 -24.73
CA GLN A 58 11.15 -11.43 -24.34
C GLN A 58 11.34 -11.55 -22.81
N TYR A 59 10.38 -11.09 -22.00
CA TYR A 59 10.49 -11.15 -20.54
C TYR A 59 9.69 -12.30 -19.94
N ASP A 60 10.32 -13.09 -19.06
CA ASP A 60 9.61 -14.08 -18.22
C ASP A 60 8.94 -13.36 -17.06
N VAL A 61 7.63 -13.17 -17.13
CA VAL A 61 6.83 -12.47 -16.12
C VAL A 61 6.13 -13.47 -15.22
N ARG A 62 6.37 -13.35 -13.92
CA ARG A 62 5.75 -14.17 -12.87
C ARG A 62 4.98 -13.28 -11.92
N VAL A 63 3.78 -13.71 -11.54
CA VAL A 63 2.91 -13.01 -10.61
C VAL A 63 2.86 -13.75 -9.27
N SER A 64 3.03 -13.01 -8.19
CA SER A 64 2.80 -13.50 -6.83
C SER A 64 1.77 -12.59 -6.16
N ILE A 65 0.63 -13.15 -5.77
CA ILE A 65 -0.41 -12.41 -5.05
C ILE A 65 -0.16 -12.59 -3.56
N LEU A 66 0.14 -11.48 -2.87
CA LEU A 66 0.44 -11.47 -1.45
C LEU A 66 -0.88 -11.39 -0.65
N GLY A 67 -1.42 -12.54 -0.25
CA GLY A 67 -2.62 -12.62 0.57
C GLY A 67 -2.33 -12.45 2.06
N HIS A 68 -2.45 -13.52 2.83
CA HIS A 68 -2.23 -13.53 4.29
C HIS A 68 -0.84 -13.07 4.73
N LEU A 69 0.15 -13.11 3.85
CA LEU A 69 1.49 -12.62 4.12
C LEU A 69 1.50 -11.13 4.51
N GLN A 70 0.60 -10.33 3.93
CA GLN A 70 0.45 -8.91 4.26
C GLN A 70 -0.11 -8.67 5.67
N ARG A 71 -0.84 -9.63 6.21
CA ARG A 71 -1.39 -9.57 7.57
C ARG A 71 -0.29 -9.61 8.64
N GLY A 72 0.83 -10.23 8.35
CA GLY A 72 1.93 -10.42 9.27
C GLY A 72 1.74 -11.63 10.19
N GLY A 73 2.64 -11.77 11.16
CA GLY A 73 2.68 -12.87 12.10
C GLY A 73 1.96 -12.59 13.43
N SER A 74 2.50 -13.13 14.52
CA SER A 74 1.99 -12.90 15.87
C SER A 74 2.16 -11.43 16.27
N PRO A 75 1.20 -10.84 17.02
CA PRO A 75 1.29 -9.46 17.46
C PRO A 75 2.47 -9.24 18.40
N SER A 76 3.13 -8.10 18.21
CA SER A 76 4.20 -7.63 19.12
C SER A 76 3.62 -7.17 20.47
N ALA A 77 4.49 -6.89 21.44
CA ALA A 77 4.07 -6.27 22.71
C ALA A 77 3.39 -4.90 22.46
N HIS A 78 3.92 -4.11 21.51
CA HIS A 78 3.33 -2.83 21.13
C HIS A 78 1.91 -2.99 20.58
N ASP A 79 1.68 -3.94 19.68
CA ASP A 79 0.35 -4.21 19.11
C ASP A 79 -0.66 -4.59 20.19
N ARG A 80 -0.24 -5.39 21.17
CA ARG A 80 -1.10 -5.83 22.29
C ARG A 80 -1.48 -4.67 23.21
N ILE A 81 -0.52 -3.82 23.57
CA ILE A 81 -0.74 -2.63 24.39
C ILE A 81 -1.68 -1.68 23.67
N LEU A 82 -1.41 -1.41 22.39
CA LEU A 82 -2.22 -0.54 21.55
C LEU A 82 -3.68 -1.03 21.47
N ALA A 83 -3.87 -2.31 21.17
CA ALA A 83 -5.19 -2.92 21.08
C ALA A 83 -5.95 -2.85 22.43
N SER A 84 -5.27 -3.10 23.55
CA SER A 84 -5.86 -3.02 24.88
C SER A 84 -6.29 -1.59 25.24
N ARG A 85 -5.43 -0.59 24.95
CA ARG A 85 -5.75 0.84 25.17
C ARG A 85 -6.96 1.27 24.33
N MET A 86 -6.98 0.92 23.05
CA MET A 86 -8.09 1.27 22.16
C MET A 86 -9.38 0.55 22.53
N GLY A 87 -9.30 -0.72 22.95
CA GLY A 87 -10.45 -1.49 23.40
C GLY A 87 -11.07 -0.91 24.67
N ALA A 88 -10.27 -0.56 25.67
CA ALA A 88 -10.75 0.10 26.88
C ALA A 88 -11.44 1.44 26.56
N ALA A 89 -10.78 2.28 25.77
CA ALA A 89 -11.32 3.57 25.35
C ALA A 89 -12.63 3.44 24.54
N ALA A 90 -12.81 2.36 23.77
CA ALA A 90 -14.06 2.10 23.06
C ALA A 90 -15.22 1.81 24.03
N ILE A 91 -14.97 1.06 25.10
CA ILE A 91 -15.97 0.79 26.15
C ILE A 91 -16.31 2.07 26.91
N ASP A 92 -15.30 2.85 27.31
CA ASP A 92 -15.51 4.13 28.01
C ASP A 92 -16.36 5.07 27.15
N ALA A 93 -16.07 5.20 25.86
CA ALA A 93 -16.84 5.99 24.91
C ALA A 93 -18.32 5.56 24.85
N LEU A 94 -18.58 4.24 24.87
CA LEU A 94 -19.95 3.73 24.87
C LEU A 94 -20.68 4.04 26.18
N ILE A 95 -20.01 3.93 27.33
CA ILE A 95 -20.54 4.28 28.63
C ILE A 95 -20.90 5.77 28.71
N GLU A 96 -20.04 6.63 28.15
CA GLU A 96 -20.24 8.07 28.04
C GLU A 96 -21.32 8.47 27.00
N GLY A 97 -21.92 7.49 26.31
CA GLY A 97 -22.97 7.72 25.31
C GLY A 97 -22.46 8.22 23.97
N GLN A 98 -21.14 8.18 23.72
CA GLN A 98 -20.60 8.54 22.42
C GLN A 98 -21.03 7.55 21.34
N ARG A 99 -21.39 8.06 20.17
CA ARG A 99 -21.90 7.29 19.02
C ARG A 99 -21.21 7.75 17.74
N ASN A 100 -21.10 6.83 16.77
CA ASN A 100 -20.59 7.12 15.44
C ASN A 100 -19.18 7.73 15.45
N VAL A 101 -18.32 7.26 16.36
CA VAL A 101 -16.92 7.66 16.47
C VAL A 101 -15.99 6.47 16.24
N MET A 102 -14.87 6.74 15.61
CA MET A 102 -13.75 5.83 15.49
C MET A 102 -12.75 6.15 16.61
N ILE A 103 -12.30 5.13 17.32
CA ILE A 103 -11.19 5.26 18.26
C ILE A 103 -9.88 5.19 17.49
N GLY A 104 -9.01 6.15 17.72
CA GLY A 104 -7.70 6.21 17.10
C GLY A 104 -6.61 6.61 18.08
N ILE A 105 -5.37 6.61 17.62
CA ILE A 105 -4.22 7.15 18.36
C ILE A 105 -3.55 8.22 17.51
N GLN A 106 -3.30 9.36 18.11
CA GLN A 106 -2.55 10.46 17.53
C GLN A 106 -1.58 11.01 18.57
N ASN A 107 -0.28 11.05 18.26
CA ASN A 107 0.78 11.47 19.19
C ASN A 107 0.71 10.74 20.55
N ASP A 108 0.53 9.41 20.49
CA ASP A 108 0.38 8.51 21.64
C ASP A 108 -0.85 8.79 22.54
N GLN A 109 -1.78 9.65 22.11
CA GLN A 109 -3.03 9.93 22.81
C GLN A 109 -4.21 9.27 22.10
N ILE A 110 -5.18 8.78 22.89
CA ILE A 110 -6.46 8.31 22.35
C ILE A 110 -7.23 9.51 21.80
N VAL A 111 -7.75 9.36 20.59
CA VAL A 111 -8.59 10.36 19.92
C VAL A 111 -9.89 9.71 19.45
N TYR A 112 -10.96 10.48 19.49
CA TYR A 112 -12.29 10.09 19.04
C TYR A 112 -12.61 10.85 17.75
N VAL A 113 -12.68 10.16 16.63
CA VAL A 113 -12.88 10.75 15.31
C VAL A 113 -14.28 10.41 14.81
N PRO A 114 -15.17 11.38 14.59
CA PRO A 114 -16.48 11.12 14.00
C PRO A 114 -16.35 10.40 12.65
N PHE A 115 -17.19 9.38 12.39
CA PHE A 115 -17.17 8.65 11.13
C PHE A 115 -17.33 9.55 9.93
N SER A 116 -18.14 10.63 10.05
CA SER A 116 -18.30 11.63 9.00
C SER A 116 -16.99 12.32 8.57
N LYS A 117 -15.99 12.37 9.45
CA LYS A 117 -14.64 12.85 9.14
C LYS A 117 -13.73 11.71 8.69
N ALA A 118 -13.81 10.56 9.34
CA ALA A 118 -12.95 9.42 9.07
C ALA A 118 -13.12 8.88 7.62
N ILE A 119 -14.36 8.87 7.11
CA ILE A 119 -14.68 8.35 5.78
C ILE A 119 -14.56 9.37 4.64
N LYS A 120 -14.47 10.66 4.96
CA LYS A 120 -14.42 11.73 3.94
C LYS A 120 -13.01 12.19 3.58
N ASN A 121 -12.05 11.90 4.43
CA ASN A 121 -10.68 12.37 4.27
C ASN A 121 -9.81 11.21 3.79
N ASP A 122 -9.58 11.14 2.49
CA ASP A 122 -8.53 10.28 1.95
C ASP A 122 -7.18 10.78 2.47
N LYS A 123 -6.38 9.84 2.97
CA LYS A 123 -5.04 10.17 3.44
C LYS A 123 -4.15 10.41 2.22
N PRO A 124 -3.61 11.62 2.03
CA PRO A 124 -2.74 11.88 0.89
C PRO A 124 -1.48 11.04 0.97
N ILE A 125 -0.97 10.64 -0.20
CA ILE A 125 0.30 9.92 -0.29
C ILE A 125 1.43 10.85 0.11
N ASN A 126 2.36 10.32 0.87
CA ASN A 126 3.61 11.03 1.16
C ASN A 126 4.49 11.07 -0.10
N ARG A 127 4.52 12.23 -0.76
CA ARG A 127 5.31 12.45 -1.99
C ARG A 127 6.81 12.33 -1.75
N GLU A 128 7.29 12.62 -0.56
CA GLU A 128 8.70 12.47 -0.18
C GLU A 128 9.13 11.00 -0.22
N LEU A 129 8.30 10.10 0.31
CA LEU A 129 8.56 8.65 0.24
C LEU A 129 8.59 8.14 -1.21
N LEU A 130 7.74 8.68 -2.08
CA LEU A 130 7.75 8.34 -3.51
C LEU A 130 9.03 8.81 -4.21
N ASN A 131 9.50 10.01 -3.88
CA ASN A 131 10.76 10.51 -4.40
C ASN A 131 11.94 9.67 -3.90
N THR A 132 11.94 9.31 -2.64
CA THR A 132 12.94 8.41 -2.06
C THR A 132 12.94 7.06 -2.75
N LEU A 133 11.76 6.47 -3.02
CA LEU A 133 11.64 5.24 -3.79
C LEU A 133 12.30 5.38 -5.17
N ARG A 134 12.03 6.48 -5.90
CA ARG A 134 12.62 6.73 -7.22
C ARG A 134 14.14 6.81 -7.16
N ILE A 135 14.69 7.50 -6.16
CA ILE A 135 16.15 7.62 -5.97
C ILE A 135 16.78 6.26 -5.68
N LEU A 136 16.16 5.43 -4.84
CA LEU A 136 16.70 4.14 -4.43
C LEU A 136 16.46 3.01 -5.44
N SER A 137 15.59 3.21 -6.43
CA SER A 137 15.27 2.21 -7.46
C SER A 137 16.18 2.25 -8.68
N ILE A 138 17.23 3.08 -8.66
CA ILE A 138 18.22 3.21 -9.73
C ILE A 138 19.12 1.97 -9.81
#